data_f6f079f6b970fef789dcce610b6250eb
#
_entry.id   f6f079f6b970fef789dcce610b6250eb
#
_cell.length_a   1.000
_cell.length_b   1.000
_cell.length_c   1.000
_cell.angle_alpha   90.00
_cell.angle_beta   90.00
_cell.angle_gamma   90.00
#
_symmetry.space_group_name_H-M   'P 1'
#
loop_
_entity.id
_entity.type
_entity.pdbx_description
1 polymer ?
#
loop_
_entity_poly.entity_id
_entity_poly.type
_entity_poly.pdbx_seq_one_letter_code
_entity_poly.pdbx_strand_id
1 'polypeptide(L)'
;MLLHGVTISFAVISGEFIWVDIMRYIIAVPTYNGGAVWRESAKNIIAFGAESQFVYVIDSGSKDDTLNVAKSHGFKTLSIESKDFNHGGTRNLAVENNIDNADVIIFLTQDAIPQPGFLEKIMAAFDDPAVACAYGRQLPHVDANPLARHARTFNYGATGYVSDMGSKDTMGIKTVFTSNSFSAYRVSTFKEIGGFPSSTILAEDMYFAAKAVMAGYKVAYCADAVARHSHNYSPAEEFKRYFDIGVFHQDEAWIRQAFGGAGGRKEIYSFGTELLIKKCAALDSYGMY
;
A
#
# COMPACT_ATOMS: atom_id res chain seq x y z
N MET A 1 25.08 -11.28 23.87
CA MET A 1 25.22 -12.50 23.03
C MET A 1 24.20 -12.35 21.90
N LEU A 2 24.67 -11.98 20.72
CA LEU A 2 23.82 -11.73 19.55
C LEU A 2 23.44 -13.09 18.94
N LEU A 3 22.23 -13.54 19.20
CA LEU A 3 21.63 -14.65 18.48
C LEU A 3 20.69 -14.07 17.42
N HIS A 4 21.17 -14.11 16.17
CA HIS A 4 20.37 -14.01 14.92
C HIS A 4 19.17 -13.05 14.95
N GLY A 5 19.41 -11.73 14.90
CA GLY A 5 18.41 -10.77 14.40
C GLY A 5 17.12 -10.58 15.21
N VAL A 6 17.04 -11.05 16.42
CA VAL A 6 15.90 -10.83 17.32
C VAL A 6 16.25 -9.69 18.26
N THR A 7 15.68 -8.52 18.08
CA THR A 7 15.71 -7.46 19.09
C THR A 7 14.74 -7.86 20.18
N ILE A 8 15.28 -8.34 21.30
CA ILE A 8 14.48 -8.71 22.47
C ILE A 8 14.24 -7.41 23.25
N SER A 9 13.01 -6.92 23.27
CA SER A 9 12.59 -5.87 24.20
C SER A 9 12.00 -6.50 25.45
N PHE A 10 12.45 -6.01 26.60
CA PHE A 10 11.88 -6.40 27.90
C PHE A 10 10.89 -5.31 28.32
N ALA A 11 9.67 -5.70 28.57
CA ALA A 11 8.73 -4.86 29.31
C ALA A 11 8.74 -5.31 30.78
N VAL A 12 8.91 -4.37 31.69
CA VAL A 12 8.76 -4.64 33.14
C VAL A 12 7.34 -4.22 33.52
N ILE A 13 6.47 -5.19 33.70
CA ILE A 13 5.12 -4.96 34.17
C ILE A 13 5.04 -5.62 35.57
N SER A 14 4.72 -4.84 36.61
CA SER A 14 4.62 -5.30 38.01
C SER A 14 5.86 -6.03 38.57
N GLY A 15 7.06 -5.72 38.06
CA GLY A 15 8.31 -6.31 38.56
C GLY A 15 8.70 -7.65 37.91
N GLU A 16 7.92 -8.15 36.96
CA GLU A 16 8.26 -9.34 36.18
C GLU A 16 8.75 -8.96 34.77
N PHE A 17 9.78 -9.66 34.29
CA PHE A 17 10.26 -9.54 32.92
C PHE A 17 9.35 -10.34 32.01
N ILE A 18 8.55 -9.64 31.19
CA ILE A 18 7.73 -10.27 30.17
C ILE A 18 8.49 -10.20 28.84
N TRP A 19 8.66 -11.35 28.22
CA TRP A 19 9.16 -11.44 26.85
C TRP A 19 8.09 -10.90 25.90
N VAL A 20 8.37 -9.79 25.24
CA VAL A 20 7.52 -9.28 24.16
C VAL A 20 8.13 -9.77 22.86
N ASP A 21 7.42 -10.65 22.20
CA ASP A 21 7.77 -11.08 20.83
C ASP A 21 7.54 -9.90 19.89
N ILE A 22 8.61 -9.21 19.51
CA ILE A 22 8.52 -8.08 18.58
C ILE A 22 8.40 -8.66 17.18
N MET A 23 7.28 -8.42 16.51
CA MET A 23 7.10 -8.79 15.12
C MET A 23 8.18 -8.13 14.24
N ARG A 24 8.93 -8.96 13.54
CA ARG A 24 9.97 -8.53 12.60
C ARG A 24 9.33 -8.03 11.32
N TYR A 25 9.83 -6.95 10.77
CA TYR A 25 9.34 -6.41 9.52
C TYR A 25 10.46 -6.24 8.48
N ILE A 26 10.07 -6.21 7.20
CA ILE A 26 10.87 -5.74 6.07
C ILE A 26 10.02 -4.75 5.29
N ILE A 27 10.61 -3.61 4.89
CA ILE A 27 10.02 -2.67 3.95
C ILE A 27 10.57 -2.97 2.57
N ALA A 28 9.72 -3.40 1.65
CA ALA A 28 10.09 -3.71 0.27
C ALA A 28 9.65 -2.59 -0.67
N VAL A 29 10.58 -2.06 -1.45
CA VAL A 29 10.34 -0.93 -2.37
C VAL A 29 10.76 -1.32 -3.78
N PRO A 30 9.82 -1.66 -4.68
CA PRO A 30 10.10 -1.76 -6.10
C PRO A 30 10.44 -0.39 -6.68
N THR A 31 11.53 -0.30 -7.47
CA THR A 31 11.99 0.96 -8.05
C THR A 31 12.30 0.85 -9.54
N TYR A 32 12.04 1.97 -10.25
CA TYR A 32 12.47 2.18 -11.63
C TYR A 32 12.51 3.68 -11.94
N ASN A 33 13.71 4.22 -12.17
CA ASN A 33 13.94 5.65 -12.47
C ASN A 33 13.16 6.59 -11.52
N GLY A 34 13.38 6.43 -10.21
CA GLY A 34 12.56 7.06 -9.16
C GLY A 34 12.77 8.57 -8.98
N GLY A 35 13.90 9.11 -9.45
CA GLY A 35 14.18 10.53 -9.47
C GLY A 35 14.09 11.24 -8.12
N ALA A 36 13.55 12.46 -8.13
CA ALA A 36 13.49 13.32 -6.93
C ALA A 36 12.52 12.79 -5.87
N VAL A 37 11.40 12.21 -6.28
CA VAL A 37 10.38 11.71 -5.35
C VAL A 37 10.89 10.50 -4.58
N TRP A 38 11.70 9.63 -5.21
CA TRP A 38 12.37 8.54 -4.53
C TRP A 38 13.37 9.02 -3.48
N ARG A 39 14.15 10.06 -3.79
CA ARG A 39 15.08 10.66 -2.81
C ARG A 39 14.36 11.13 -1.54
N GLU A 40 13.19 11.75 -1.70
CA GLU A 40 12.36 12.19 -0.57
C GLU A 40 11.76 11.00 0.19
N SER A 41 11.23 10.01 -0.53
CA SER A 41 10.68 8.79 0.07
C SER A 41 11.75 8.04 0.88
N ALA A 42 12.92 7.77 0.30
CA ALA A 42 14.03 7.08 0.96
C ALA A 42 14.48 7.79 2.25
N LYS A 43 14.60 9.12 2.20
CA LYS A 43 14.91 9.96 3.37
C LYS A 43 13.83 9.81 4.46
N ASN A 44 12.55 9.85 4.10
CA ASN A 44 11.46 9.80 5.06
C ASN A 44 11.28 8.41 5.67
N ILE A 45 11.54 7.34 4.91
CA ILE A 45 11.55 5.97 5.45
C ILE A 45 12.45 5.89 6.69
N ILE A 46 13.67 6.42 6.61
CA ILE A 46 14.61 6.42 7.74
C ILE A 46 14.23 7.45 8.79
N ALA A 47 13.89 8.67 8.38
CA ALA A 47 13.58 9.76 9.31
C ALA A 47 12.40 9.45 10.24
N PHE A 48 11.49 8.58 9.80
CA PHE A 48 10.27 8.24 10.54
C PHE A 48 10.29 6.81 11.11
N GLY A 49 11.48 6.27 11.37
CA GLY A 49 11.68 5.17 12.29
C GLY A 49 12.04 3.81 11.68
N ALA A 50 12.18 3.69 10.36
CA ALA A 50 12.69 2.46 9.78
C ALA A 50 14.21 2.35 9.92
N GLU A 51 14.71 1.16 10.22
CA GLU A 51 16.14 0.88 10.22
C GLU A 51 16.58 0.45 8.82
N SER A 52 17.70 0.99 8.34
CA SER A 52 18.21 0.76 6.96
C SER A 52 18.34 -0.72 6.59
N GLN A 53 18.74 -1.55 7.55
CA GLN A 53 18.94 -2.99 7.34
C GLN A 53 17.64 -3.76 7.05
N PHE A 54 16.48 -3.18 7.37
CA PHE A 54 15.16 -3.75 7.13
C PHE A 54 14.48 -3.16 5.89
N VAL A 55 15.19 -2.32 5.12
CA VAL A 55 14.68 -1.80 3.84
C VAL A 55 15.32 -2.57 2.68
N TYR A 56 14.46 -3.13 1.83
CA TYR A 56 14.82 -3.96 0.69
C TYR A 56 14.30 -3.35 -0.60
N VAL A 57 15.20 -2.86 -1.43
CA VAL A 57 14.89 -2.21 -2.72
C VAL A 57 15.08 -3.20 -3.85
N ILE A 58 14.05 -3.36 -4.69
CA ILE A 58 14.13 -4.16 -5.91
C ILE A 58 14.09 -3.23 -7.10
N ASP A 59 15.23 -3.05 -7.73
CA ASP A 59 15.39 -2.14 -8.86
C ASP A 59 15.23 -2.86 -10.19
N SER A 60 14.33 -2.36 -11.03
CA SER A 60 14.01 -2.94 -12.34
C SER A 60 14.83 -2.34 -13.48
N GLY A 61 16.11 -2.07 -13.23
CA GLY A 61 17.07 -1.60 -14.24
C GLY A 61 17.07 -0.08 -14.43
N SER A 62 16.99 0.68 -13.34
CA SER A 62 17.09 2.14 -13.36
C SER A 62 18.35 2.65 -14.05
N LYS A 63 18.24 3.77 -14.76
CA LYS A 63 19.34 4.45 -15.47
C LYS A 63 19.75 5.75 -14.77
N ASP A 64 18.94 6.24 -13.84
CA ASP A 64 19.22 7.41 -13.03
C ASP A 64 19.95 7.03 -11.72
N ASP A 65 19.99 7.91 -10.73
CA ASP A 65 20.66 7.69 -9.45
C ASP A 65 19.86 6.85 -8.43
N THR A 66 18.75 6.24 -8.82
CA THR A 66 17.85 5.47 -7.94
C THR A 66 18.58 4.47 -7.06
N LEU A 67 19.44 3.63 -7.64
CA LEU A 67 20.25 2.66 -6.87
C LEU A 67 21.28 3.32 -5.97
N ASN A 68 21.89 4.43 -6.39
CA ASN A 68 22.86 5.15 -5.58
C ASN A 68 22.20 5.75 -4.34
N VAL A 69 20.97 6.26 -4.48
CA VAL A 69 20.15 6.73 -3.36
C VAL A 69 19.90 5.60 -2.37
N ALA A 70 19.43 4.43 -2.82
CA ALA A 70 19.21 3.27 -1.95
C ALA A 70 20.49 2.89 -1.17
N LYS A 71 21.61 2.77 -1.87
CA LYS A 71 22.91 2.41 -1.27
C LYS A 71 23.41 3.45 -0.28
N SER A 72 23.23 4.75 -0.57
CA SER A 72 23.64 5.84 0.34
C SER A 72 22.90 5.85 1.66
N HIS A 73 21.66 5.33 1.68
CA HIS A 73 20.88 5.10 2.89
C HIS A 73 21.16 3.76 3.57
N GLY A 74 22.05 2.92 3.03
CA GLY A 74 22.36 1.60 3.58
C GLY A 74 21.28 0.54 3.36
N PHE A 75 20.39 0.74 2.37
CA PHE A 75 19.35 -0.22 2.03
C PHE A 75 19.92 -1.44 1.34
N LYS A 76 19.34 -2.61 1.59
CA LYS A 76 19.63 -3.81 0.80
C LYS A 76 19.04 -3.64 -0.60
N THR A 77 19.78 -4.03 -1.64
CA THR A 77 19.33 -3.85 -3.02
C THR A 77 19.41 -5.16 -3.79
N LEU A 78 18.39 -5.42 -4.60
CA LEU A 78 18.36 -6.45 -5.65
C LEU A 78 18.07 -5.75 -6.97
N SER A 79 18.81 -6.10 -8.04
CA SER A 79 18.52 -5.61 -9.38
C SER A 79 17.96 -6.74 -10.22
N ILE A 80 16.90 -6.45 -10.97
CA ILE A 80 16.31 -7.32 -11.99
C ILE A 80 16.35 -6.60 -13.34
N GLU A 81 16.23 -7.33 -14.44
CA GLU A 81 16.07 -6.68 -15.75
C GLU A 81 14.66 -6.11 -15.91
N SER A 82 14.53 -4.98 -16.62
CA SER A 82 13.22 -4.33 -16.82
C SER A 82 12.18 -5.25 -17.48
N LYS A 83 12.63 -6.18 -18.34
CA LYS A 83 11.75 -7.16 -19.00
C LYS A 83 11.16 -8.20 -18.03
N ASP A 84 11.82 -8.42 -16.89
CA ASP A 84 11.42 -9.39 -15.87
C ASP A 84 10.51 -8.76 -14.80
N PHE A 85 10.26 -7.44 -14.92
CA PHE A 85 9.36 -6.74 -14.01
C PHE A 85 7.91 -7.21 -14.20
N ASN A 86 7.31 -7.58 -13.09
CA ASN A 86 5.88 -7.86 -12.99
C ASN A 86 5.38 -7.40 -11.63
N HIS A 87 4.22 -6.75 -11.57
CA HIS A 87 3.70 -6.18 -10.32
C HIS A 87 3.60 -7.21 -9.19
N GLY A 88 3.01 -8.36 -9.44
CA GLY A 88 2.89 -9.44 -8.45
C GLY A 88 4.21 -10.19 -8.27
N GLY A 89 4.85 -10.62 -9.37
CA GLY A 89 6.08 -11.42 -9.34
C GLY A 89 7.24 -10.73 -8.65
N THR A 90 7.47 -9.44 -8.92
CA THR A 90 8.54 -8.66 -8.26
C THR A 90 8.31 -8.54 -6.75
N ARG A 91 7.05 -8.40 -6.32
CA ARG A 91 6.70 -8.36 -4.90
C ARG A 91 6.80 -9.75 -4.25
N ASN A 92 6.42 -10.82 -4.95
CA ASN A 92 6.62 -12.19 -4.48
C ASN A 92 8.12 -12.46 -4.24
N LEU A 93 8.98 -12.04 -5.16
CA LEU A 93 10.43 -12.16 -5.03
C LEU A 93 10.95 -11.43 -3.78
N ALA A 94 10.37 -10.26 -3.42
CA ALA A 94 10.71 -9.57 -2.18
C ALA A 94 10.33 -10.40 -0.94
N VAL A 95 9.16 -11.03 -0.96
CA VAL A 95 8.72 -11.90 0.14
C VAL A 95 9.64 -13.12 0.24
N GLU A 96 9.87 -13.82 -0.87
CA GLU A 96 10.69 -15.04 -0.93
C GLU A 96 12.10 -14.81 -0.38
N ASN A 97 12.74 -13.70 -0.75
CA ASN A 97 14.09 -13.36 -0.29
C ASN A 97 14.17 -12.95 1.20
N ASN A 98 13.03 -12.68 1.84
CA ASN A 98 12.98 -12.22 3.23
C ASN A 98 12.09 -13.08 4.13
N ILE A 99 11.64 -14.23 3.64
CA ILE A 99 10.61 -15.08 4.23
C ILE A 99 10.95 -15.59 5.64
N ASP A 100 12.23 -15.83 5.93
CA ASP A 100 12.71 -16.30 7.23
C ASP A 100 13.13 -15.14 8.15
N ASN A 101 13.16 -13.91 7.61
CA ASN A 101 13.65 -12.73 8.30
C ASN A 101 12.55 -11.76 8.73
N ALA A 102 11.31 -11.99 8.30
CA ALA A 102 10.19 -11.10 8.59
C ALA A 102 8.92 -11.87 8.93
N ASP A 103 8.14 -11.33 9.86
CA ASP A 103 6.79 -11.77 10.18
C ASP A 103 5.75 -10.96 9.39
N VAL A 104 6.13 -9.72 9.04
CA VAL A 104 5.35 -8.78 8.21
C VAL A 104 6.24 -8.19 7.13
N ILE A 105 5.75 -8.18 5.88
CA ILE A 105 6.34 -7.41 4.80
C ILE A 105 5.49 -6.19 4.51
N ILE A 106 6.15 -5.02 4.43
CA ILE A 106 5.53 -3.73 4.11
C ILE A 106 5.94 -3.35 2.70
N PHE A 107 4.99 -3.10 1.81
CA PHE A 107 5.26 -2.53 0.49
C PHE A 107 5.04 -1.03 0.49
N LEU A 108 6.01 -0.33 -0.08
CA LEU A 108 5.90 1.07 -0.49
C LEU A 108 6.29 1.16 -1.96
N THR A 109 5.55 1.93 -2.76
CA THR A 109 6.07 2.35 -4.07
C THR A 109 7.10 3.45 -3.87
N GLN A 110 8.04 3.57 -4.81
CA GLN A 110 9.13 4.56 -4.74
C GLN A 110 8.66 6.02 -4.57
N ASP A 111 7.43 6.30 -4.95
CA ASP A 111 6.77 7.61 -4.91
C ASP A 111 5.75 7.74 -3.75
N ALA A 112 5.65 6.74 -2.90
CA ALA A 112 4.92 6.85 -1.65
C ALA A 112 5.84 7.46 -0.57
N ILE A 113 5.60 8.70 -0.19
CA ILE A 113 6.39 9.44 0.81
C ILE A 113 5.78 9.22 2.20
N PRO A 114 6.39 8.37 3.05
CA PRO A 114 5.87 8.10 4.39
C PRO A 114 5.80 9.36 5.25
N GLN A 115 4.86 9.38 6.18
CA GLN A 115 4.68 10.44 7.17
C GLN A 115 5.00 9.92 8.58
N PRO A 116 5.23 10.79 9.58
CA PRO A 116 5.55 10.37 10.94
C PRO A 116 4.60 9.31 11.50
N GLY A 117 5.15 8.26 12.11
CA GLY A 117 4.40 7.16 12.68
C GLY A 117 3.85 6.13 11.67
N PHE A 118 4.19 6.23 10.39
CA PHE A 118 3.68 5.31 9.36
C PHE A 118 3.94 3.84 9.69
N LEU A 119 5.15 3.54 10.18
CA LEU A 119 5.60 2.19 10.47
C LEU A 119 4.87 1.60 11.69
N GLU A 120 4.94 2.29 12.81
CA GLU A 120 4.29 1.89 14.06
C GLU A 120 2.79 1.63 13.86
N LYS A 121 2.10 2.56 13.18
CA LYS A 121 0.66 2.50 13.00
C LYS A 121 0.19 1.41 12.04
N ILE A 122 0.97 1.07 11.01
CA ILE A 122 0.60 -0.05 10.14
C ILE A 122 0.91 -1.38 10.78
N MET A 123 2.00 -1.48 11.56
CA MET A 123 2.37 -2.68 12.28
C MET A 123 1.35 -3.06 13.36
N ALA A 124 0.76 -2.09 14.04
CA ALA A 124 -0.27 -2.31 15.07
C ALA A 124 -1.50 -3.08 14.55
N ALA A 125 -1.78 -3.06 13.23
CA ALA A 125 -2.86 -3.86 12.68
C ALA A 125 -2.65 -5.37 12.84
N PHE A 126 -1.40 -5.81 12.98
CA PHE A 126 -1.04 -7.23 13.09
C PHE A 126 -1.05 -7.75 14.53
N ASP A 127 -1.41 -6.93 15.51
CA ASP A 127 -1.73 -7.39 16.87
C ASP A 127 -2.96 -8.34 16.86
N ASP A 128 -3.89 -8.15 15.89
CA ASP A 128 -4.92 -9.14 15.58
C ASP A 128 -4.33 -10.23 14.65
N PRO A 129 -4.17 -11.48 15.12
CA PRO A 129 -3.62 -12.56 14.31
C PRO A 129 -4.47 -12.93 13.09
N ALA A 130 -5.74 -12.52 13.06
CA ALA A 130 -6.63 -12.75 11.94
C ALA A 130 -6.41 -11.75 10.79
N VAL A 131 -5.64 -10.67 10.99
CA VAL A 131 -5.32 -9.70 9.92
C VAL A 131 -4.25 -10.29 9.01
N ALA A 132 -4.65 -10.57 7.76
CA ALA A 132 -3.77 -11.04 6.69
C ALA A 132 -2.98 -9.91 6.04
N CYS A 133 -3.65 -8.80 5.79
CA CYS A 133 -3.03 -7.61 5.22
C CYS A 133 -3.65 -6.33 5.77
N ALA A 134 -2.85 -5.26 5.72
CA ALA A 134 -3.25 -3.92 6.11
C ALA A 134 -2.80 -2.93 5.04
N TYR A 135 -3.47 -1.78 4.95
CA TYR A 135 -3.02 -0.69 4.09
C TYR A 135 -3.21 0.66 4.77
N GLY A 136 -2.29 1.57 4.46
CA GLY A 136 -2.27 2.91 5.01
C GLY A 136 -3.07 3.90 4.19
N ARG A 137 -3.31 5.06 4.79
CA ARG A 137 -3.97 6.21 4.19
C ARG A 137 -3.03 6.91 3.21
N GLN A 138 -3.48 7.06 1.98
CA GLN A 138 -2.77 7.83 0.97
C GLN A 138 -3.34 9.25 0.89
N LEU A 139 -2.51 10.24 1.22
CA LEU A 139 -2.81 11.64 0.99
C LEU A 139 -2.24 12.08 -0.37
N PRO A 140 -2.86 13.05 -1.05
CA PRO A 140 -2.30 13.57 -2.29
C PRO A 140 -0.94 14.23 -2.05
N HIS A 141 -0.04 14.19 -3.03
CA HIS A 141 1.14 15.03 -3.06
C HIS A 141 0.78 16.52 -3.01
N VAL A 142 1.72 17.35 -2.61
CA VAL A 142 1.47 18.80 -2.43
C VAL A 142 1.10 19.50 -3.75
N ASP A 143 1.63 19.01 -4.85
CA ASP A 143 1.41 19.47 -6.23
C ASP A 143 0.30 18.71 -6.97
N ALA A 144 -0.46 17.86 -6.26
CA ALA A 144 -1.52 17.07 -6.86
C ALA A 144 -2.57 17.94 -7.56
N ASN A 145 -2.93 17.57 -8.79
CA ASN A 145 -4.02 18.18 -9.53
C ASN A 145 -5.40 17.88 -8.90
N PRO A 146 -6.49 18.55 -9.29
CA PRO A 146 -7.81 18.33 -8.69
C PRO A 146 -8.31 16.89 -8.79
N LEU A 147 -8.04 16.18 -9.89
CA LEU A 147 -8.45 14.80 -10.09
C LEU A 147 -7.71 13.85 -9.14
N ALA A 148 -6.39 14.00 -9.04
CA ALA A 148 -5.56 13.25 -8.12
C ALA A 148 -5.96 13.49 -6.64
N ARG A 149 -6.26 14.74 -6.26
CA ARG A 149 -6.75 15.07 -4.90
C ARG A 149 -8.07 14.40 -4.61
N HIS A 150 -9.02 14.48 -5.54
CA HIS A 150 -10.34 13.85 -5.37
C HIS A 150 -10.20 12.33 -5.18
N ALA A 151 -9.45 11.66 -6.05
CA ALA A 151 -9.26 10.21 -5.98
C ALA A 151 -8.70 9.76 -4.60
N ARG A 152 -7.73 10.50 -4.04
CA ARG A 152 -7.19 10.18 -2.70
C ARG A 152 -8.22 10.43 -1.61
N THR A 153 -8.88 11.59 -1.61
CA THR A 153 -9.88 11.94 -0.60
C THR A 153 -11.07 10.98 -0.59
N PHE A 154 -11.52 10.56 -1.78
CA PHE A 154 -12.65 9.64 -1.95
C PHE A 154 -12.33 8.22 -1.45
N ASN A 155 -11.12 7.71 -1.77
CA ASN A 155 -10.75 6.32 -1.48
C ASN A 155 -10.17 6.12 -0.08
N TYR A 156 -9.59 7.17 0.53
CA TYR A 156 -8.85 7.08 1.79
C TYR A 156 -9.43 8.02 2.85
N GLY A 157 -10.52 7.58 3.49
CA GLY A 157 -11.18 8.32 4.58
C GLY A 157 -10.28 8.50 5.80
N ALA A 158 -10.72 9.36 6.74
CA ALA A 158 -9.97 9.65 7.96
C ALA A 158 -10.17 8.61 9.08
N THR A 159 -11.12 7.68 8.92
CA THR A 159 -11.44 6.67 9.92
C THR A 159 -10.99 5.30 9.44
N GLY A 160 -10.16 4.62 10.24
CA GLY A 160 -9.74 3.25 10.00
C GLY A 160 -10.87 2.25 10.22
N TYR A 161 -10.73 1.08 9.64
CA TYR A 161 -11.66 -0.03 9.81
C TYR A 161 -10.98 -1.37 9.56
N VAL A 162 -11.61 -2.44 10.02
CA VAL A 162 -11.25 -3.81 9.67
C VAL A 162 -12.42 -4.43 8.94
N SER A 163 -12.16 -5.09 7.83
CA SER A 163 -13.16 -5.79 7.02
C SER A 163 -12.87 -7.29 6.96
N ASP A 164 -13.94 -8.06 6.86
CA ASP A 164 -13.96 -9.50 6.71
C ASP A 164 -15.13 -9.93 5.81
N MET A 165 -15.40 -11.22 5.69
CA MET A 165 -16.50 -11.72 4.88
C MET A 165 -17.88 -11.18 5.32
N GLY A 166 -18.07 -10.88 6.60
CA GLY A 166 -19.31 -10.27 7.13
C GLY A 166 -19.53 -8.83 6.65
N SER A 167 -18.47 -8.14 6.25
CA SER A 167 -18.51 -6.74 5.80
C SER A 167 -19.03 -6.58 4.35
N LYS A 168 -19.12 -7.67 3.56
CA LYS A 168 -19.41 -7.61 2.12
C LYS A 168 -20.74 -6.94 1.77
N ASP A 169 -21.78 -7.15 2.59
CA ASP A 169 -23.11 -6.63 2.31
C ASP A 169 -23.20 -5.11 2.46
N THR A 170 -22.35 -4.52 3.32
CA THR A 170 -22.27 -3.08 3.56
C THR A 170 -21.21 -2.38 2.73
N MET A 171 -20.06 -3.03 2.52
CA MET A 171 -18.88 -2.44 1.87
C MET A 171 -18.75 -2.84 0.38
N GLY A 172 -19.38 -3.94 -0.04
CA GLY A 172 -19.24 -4.47 -1.40
C GLY A 172 -17.78 -4.80 -1.70
N ILE A 173 -17.30 -4.43 -2.90
CA ILE A 173 -15.92 -4.65 -3.34
C ILE A 173 -14.87 -3.96 -2.44
N LYS A 174 -15.26 -2.93 -1.66
CA LYS A 174 -14.36 -2.28 -0.70
C LYS A 174 -13.96 -3.18 0.46
N THR A 175 -14.67 -4.29 0.72
CA THR A 175 -14.29 -5.31 1.69
C THR A 175 -12.87 -5.84 1.45
N VAL A 176 -12.46 -5.92 0.18
CA VAL A 176 -11.17 -6.45 -0.25
C VAL A 176 -10.27 -5.40 -0.89
N PHE A 177 -10.60 -4.12 -0.67
CA PHE A 177 -9.75 -3.03 -1.14
C PHE A 177 -8.46 -2.96 -0.33
N THR A 178 -7.35 -2.85 -1.04
CA THR A 178 -6.01 -2.57 -0.50
C THR A 178 -5.19 -1.86 -1.55
N SER A 179 -3.98 -1.41 -1.23
CA SER A 179 -3.13 -0.75 -2.22
C SER A 179 -1.65 -0.91 -1.89
N ASN A 180 -0.93 -1.59 -2.75
CA ASN A 180 0.52 -1.83 -2.65
C ASN A 180 1.39 -0.56 -2.76
N SER A 181 0.78 0.60 -2.95
CA SER A 181 1.51 1.85 -2.77
C SER A 181 1.88 2.12 -1.31
N PHE A 182 1.07 1.63 -0.36
CA PHE A 182 1.40 1.54 1.05
C PHE A 182 0.53 0.45 1.71
N SER A 183 1.08 -0.72 1.84
CA SER A 183 0.41 -1.91 2.41
C SER A 183 1.38 -2.77 3.20
N ALA A 184 0.84 -3.68 4.00
CA ALA A 184 1.61 -4.65 4.77
C ALA A 184 0.90 -6.02 4.75
N TYR A 185 1.67 -7.09 4.81
CA TYR A 185 1.18 -8.46 4.70
C TYR A 185 1.83 -9.34 5.75
N ARG A 186 1.03 -10.15 6.44
CA ARG A 186 1.53 -11.20 7.33
C ARG A 186 2.16 -12.31 6.48
N VAL A 187 3.44 -12.58 6.69
CA VAL A 187 4.23 -13.51 5.85
C VAL A 187 3.67 -14.93 5.90
N SER A 188 3.24 -15.41 7.07
CA SER A 188 2.63 -16.74 7.19
C SER A 188 1.37 -16.89 6.35
N THR A 189 0.46 -15.92 6.43
CA THR A 189 -0.77 -15.90 5.62
C THR A 189 -0.46 -15.70 4.14
N PHE A 190 0.55 -14.88 3.81
CA PHE A 190 0.97 -14.67 2.43
C PHE A 190 1.40 -15.98 1.75
N LYS A 191 2.17 -16.81 2.49
CA LYS A 191 2.55 -18.16 2.04
C LYS A 191 1.32 -19.07 1.86
N GLU A 192 0.44 -19.09 2.85
CA GLU A 192 -0.76 -19.94 2.84
C GLU A 192 -1.69 -19.63 1.66
N ILE A 193 -1.91 -18.36 1.37
CA ILE A 193 -2.77 -17.90 0.26
C ILE A 193 -2.10 -18.10 -1.11
N GLY A 194 -0.78 -18.25 -1.15
CA GLY A 194 0.00 -18.48 -2.37
C GLY A 194 0.51 -17.20 -3.05
N GLY A 195 0.59 -16.10 -2.29
CA GLY A 195 1.18 -14.84 -2.76
C GLY A 195 0.31 -14.06 -3.75
N PHE A 196 0.96 -13.17 -4.49
CA PHE A 196 0.32 -12.38 -5.55
C PHE A 196 0.27 -13.16 -6.87
N PRO A 197 -0.78 -12.97 -7.70
CA PRO A 197 -0.78 -13.49 -9.05
C PRO A 197 0.30 -12.80 -9.90
N SER A 198 0.98 -13.55 -10.75
CA SER A 198 1.98 -13.02 -11.69
C SER A 198 1.42 -12.76 -13.10
N SER A 199 0.17 -13.16 -13.35
CA SER A 199 -0.48 -13.04 -14.66
C SER A 199 -1.44 -11.84 -14.79
N THR A 200 -1.71 -11.11 -13.69
CA THR A 200 -2.61 -9.94 -13.72
C THR A 200 -1.87 -8.69 -14.19
N ILE A 201 -2.56 -7.85 -14.95
CA ILE A 201 -2.01 -6.57 -15.44
C ILE A 201 -1.80 -5.57 -14.28
N LEU A 202 -2.68 -5.62 -13.27
CA LEU A 202 -2.65 -4.80 -12.05
C LEU A 202 -3.58 -5.42 -10.99
N ALA A 203 -3.71 -4.76 -9.82
CA ALA A 203 -4.61 -5.14 -8.71
C ALA A 203 -4.30 -6.53 -8.10
N GLU A 204 -3.04 -6.95 -8.14
CA GLU A 204 -2.53 -8.13 -7.46
C GLU A 204 -2.83 -8.10 -5.96
N ASP A 205 -2.87 -6.91 -5.38
CA ASP A 205 -3.21 -6.63 -4.00
C ASP A 205 -4.67 -6.97 -3.68
N MET A 206 -5.62 -6.51 -4.51
CA MET A 206 -7.05 -6.86 -4.37
C MET A 206 -7.28 -8.37 -4.54
N TYR A 207 -6.59 -9.00 -5.48
CA TYR A 207 -6.67 -10.45 -5.67
C TYR A 207 -6.26 -11.20 -4.39
N PHE A 208 -5.12 -10.83 -3.79
CA PHE A 208 -4.67 -11.42 -2.54
C PHE A 208 -5.68 -11.18 -1.41
N ALA A 209 -6.13 -9.94 -1.23
CA ALA A 209 -7.08 -9.58 -0.18
C ALA A 209 -8.40 -10.36 -0.33
N ALA A 210 -8.89 -10.53 -1.56
CA ALA A 210 -10.10 -11.31 -1.81
C ALA A 210 -9.93 -12.78 -1.41
N LYS A 211 -8.83 -13.41 -1.77
CA LYS A 211 -8.52 -14.78 -1.35
C LYS A 211 -8.39 -14.90 0.17
N ALA A 212 -7.70 -13.95 0.81
CA ALA A 212 -7.51 -13.94 2.26
C ALA A 212 -8.85 -13.83 2.99
N VAL A 213 -9.73 -12.91 2.57
CA VAL A 213 -11.06 -12.75 3.18
C VAL A 213 -11.92 -13.99 2.97
N MET A 214 -11.88 -14.63 1.79
CA MET A 214 -12.58 -15.90 1.54
C MET A 214 -12.02 -17.06 2.38
N ALA A 215 -10.75 -17.00 2.76
CA ALA A 215 -10.14 -17.98 3.67
C ALA A 215 -10.41 -17.68 5.16
N GLY A 216 -11.18 -16.62 5.48
CA GLY A 216 -11.59 -16.28 6.85
C GLY A 216 -10.69 -15.24 7.53
N TYR A 217 -9.72 -14.68 6.83
CA TYR A 217 -8.86 -13.61 7.32
C TYR A 217 -9.52 -12.23 7.19
N LYS A 218 -8.85 -11.22 7.75
CA LYS A 218 -9.29 -9.83 7.76
C LYS A 218 -8.33 -8.93 6.98
N VAL A 219 -8.87 -7.82 6.48
CA VAL A 219 -8.12 -6.71 5.88
C VAL A 219 -8.30 -5.47 6.75
N ALA A 220 -7.21 -4.80 7.13
CA ALA A 220 -7.25 -3.61 7.95
C ALA A 220 -6.93 -2.34 7.14
N TYR A 221 -7.77 -1.32 7.26
CA TYR A 221 -7.45 0.04 6.83
C TYR A 221 -6.95 0.86 8.00
N CYS A 222 -5.68 1.24 7.97
CA CYS A 222 -5.00 2.00 9.00
C CYS A 222 -4.98 3.50 8.62
N ALA A 223 -6.04 4.24 8.95
CA ALA A 223 -6.17 5.65 8.56
C ALA A 223 -5.09 6.56 9.16
N ASP A 224 -4.50 6.18 10.29
CA ASP A 224 -3.44 6.92 10.97
C ASP A 224 -2.03 6.56 10.43
N ALA A 225 -1.86 5.45 9.74
CA ALA A 225 -0.66 5.12 8.99
C ALA A 225 -0.69 5.86 7.65
N VAL A 226 0.09 6.92 7.50
CA VAL A 226 -0.04 7.86 6.38
C VAL A 226 1.18 7.86 5.48
N ALA A 227 0.94 7.89 4.16
CA ALA A 227 1.91 8.26 3.14
C ALA A 227 1.31 9.25 2.14
N ARG A 228 2.12 10.15 1.57
CA ARG A 228 1.69 10.93 0.40
C ARG A 228 1.98 10.13 -0.85
N HIS A 229 0.94 9.95 -1.67
CA HIS A 229 1.05 9.25 -2.95
C HIS A 229 -0.10 9.69 -3.86
N SER A 230 0.23 10.19 -5.03
CA SER A 230 -0.75 10.50 -6.08
C SER A 230 -0.05 10.64 -7.44
N HIS A 231 -0.81 10.50 -8.51
CA HIS A 231 -0.32 10.74 -9.86
C HIS A 231 -1.14 11.84 -10.51
N ASN A 232 -0.48 12.80 -11.15
CA ASN A 232 -1.11 13.87 -11.89
C ASN A 232 -1.51 13.42 -13.30
N TYR A 233 -2.29 12.35 -13.36
CA TYR A 233 -2.76 11.82 -14.65
C TYR A 233 -3.63 12.83 -15.39
N SER A 234 -3.47 12.83 -16.71
CA SER A 234 -4.43 13.43 -17.62
C SER A 234 -5.73 12.61 -17.66
N PRO A 235 -6.85 13.15 -18.13
CA PRO A 235 -8.07 12.37 -18.30
C PRO A 235 -7.90 11.11 -19.17
N ALA A 236 -7.01 11.16 -20.17
CA ALA A 236 -6.74 10.01 -21.03
C ALA A 236 -5.97 8.89 -20.29
N GLU A 237 -5.00 9.25 -19.45
CA GLU A 237 -4.26 8.30 -18.62
C GLU A 237 -5.15 7.67 -17.55
N GLU A 238 -6.04 8.47 -16.92
CA GLU A 238 -7.03 7.92 -15.98
C GLU A 238 -8.00 6.97 -16.69
N PHE A 239 -8.49 7.32 -17.88
CA PHE A 239 -9.32 6.42 -18.66
C PHE A 239 -8.63 5.09 -18.94
N LYS A 240 -7.36 5.13 -19.39
CA LYS A 240 -6.56 3.92 -19.63
C LYS A 240 -6.43 3.07 -18.36
N ARG A 241 -6.14 3.70 -17.22
CA ARG A 241 -6.05 3.01 -15.93
C ARG A 241 -7.36 2.34 -15.55
N TYR A 242 -8.51 3.03 -15.70
CA TYR A 242 -9.82 2.43 -15.41
C TYR A 242 -10.19 1.32 -16.39
N PHE A 243 -9.72 1.41 -17.63
CA PHE A 243 -9.86 0.34 -18.62
C PHE A 243 -9.11 -0.92 -18.15
N ASP A 244 -7.86 -0.77 -17.74
CA ASP A 244 -7.03 -1.88 -17.23
C ASP A 244 -7.66 -2.50 -15.96
N ILE A 245 -8.23 -1.69 -15.05
CA ILE A 245 -9.02 -2.17 -13.91
C ILE A 245 -10.24 -2.97 -14.39
N GLY A 246 -10.90 -2.53 -15.46
CA GLY A 246 -12.01 -3.25 -16.07
C GLY A 246 -11.59 -4.61 -16.62
N VAL A 247 -10.44 -4.70 -17.27
CA VAL A 247 -9.84 -5.97 -17.74
C VAL A 247 -9.58 -6.89 -16.56
N PHE A 248 -8.92 -6.42 -15.51
CA PHE A 248 -8.71 -7.21 -14.30
C PHE A 248 -10.03 -7.77 -13.74
N HIS A 249 -11.06 -6.95 -13.64
CA HIS A 249 -12.36 -7.40 -13.14
C HIS A 249 -13.09 -8.36 -14.10
N GLN A 250 -12.77 -8.37 -15.37
CA GLN A 250 -13.27 -9.34 -16.33
C GLN A 250 -12.54 -10.68 -16.16
N ASP A 251 -11.22 -10.63 -16.05
CA ASP A 251 -10.39 -11.82 -15.92
C ASP A 251 -10.61 -12.51 -14.56
N GLU A 252 -10.76 -11.71 -13.49
CA GLU A 252 -10.98 -12.17 -12.12
C GLU A 252 -12.46 -11.93 -11.68
N ALA A 253 -13.40 -12.32 -12.54
CA ALA A 253 -14.85 -12.09 -12.33
C ALA A 253 -15.38 -12.64 -11.01
N TRP A 254 -14.75 -13.70 -10.48
CA TRP A 254 -15.10 -14.30 -9.19
C TRP A 254 -15.04 -13.31 -8.02
N ILE A 255 -14.12 -12.32 -8.05
CA ILE A 255 -14.02 -11.30 -7.00
C ILE A 255 -15.30 -10.47 -6.95
N ARG A 256 -15.80 -10.03 -8.11
CA ARG A 256 -17.05 -9.27 -8.19
C ARG A 256 -18.28 -10.12 -7.88
N GLN A 257 -18.24 -11.41 -8.18
CA GLN A 257 -19.31 -12.35 -7.82
C GLN A 257 -19.39 -12.53 -6.29
N ALA A 258 -18.22 -12.62 -5.62
CA ALA A 258 -18.14 -12.83 -4.18
C ALA A 258 -18.48 -11.55 -3.37
N PHE A 259 -18.00 -10.39 -3.81
CA PHE A 259 -18.03 -9.14 -3.04
C PHE A 259 -18.90 -8.02 -3.66
N GLY A 260 -19.46 -8.24 -4.82
CA GLY A 260 -20.25 -7.23 -5.53
C GLY A 260 -19.41 -6.24 -6.35
N GLY A 261 -20.08 -5.36 -7.04
CA GLY A 261 -19.45 -4.35 -7.92
C GLY A 261 -19.93 -2.94 -7.62
N ALA A 262 -19.24 -1.92 -8.16
CA ALA A 262 -19.69 -0.52 -8.28
C ALA A 262 -19.06 0.56 -7.38
N GLY A 263 -17.75 0.48 -7.05
CA GLY A 263 -17.01 1.62 -6.47
C GLY A 263 -16.81 2.79 -7.45
N GLY A 264 -16.38 2.51 -8.68
CA GLY A 264 -15.98 3.54 -9.67
C GLY A 264 -17.12 4.46 -10.11
N ARG A 265 -18.35 3.96 -10.20
CA ARG A 265 -19.51 4.80 -10.56
C ARG A 265 -19.78 5.89 -9.52
N LYS A 266 -19.67 5.53 -8.22
CA LYS A 266 -19.84 6.49 -7.12
C LYS A 266 -18.73 7.55 -7.09
N GLU A 267 -17.49 7.16 -7.41
CA GLU A 267 -16.34 8.08 -7.49
C GLU A 267 -16.53 9.14 -8.58
N ILE A 268 -16.94 8.74 -9.78
CA ILE A 268 -17.19 9.67 -10.91
C ILE A 268 -18.31 10.65 -10.57
N TYR A 269 -19.42 10.18 -9.99
CA TYR A 269 -20.51 11.06 -9.58
C TYR A 269 -20.09 12.02 -8.46
N SER A 270 -19.31 11.54 -7.48
CA SER A 270 -18.80 12.38 -6.41
C SER A 270 -17.88 13.48 -6.93
N PHE A 271 -16.96 13.15 -7.87
CA PHE A 271 -16.09 14.13 -8.50
C PHE A 271 -16.87 15.18 -9.30
N GLY A 272 -17.85 14.77 -10.10
CA GLY A 272 -18.72 15.70 -10.84
C GLY A 272 -19.46 16.67 -9.93
N THR A 273 -20.00 16.16 -8.82
CA THR A 273 -20.69 16.99 -7.82
C THR A 273 -19.74 17.98 -7.14
N GLU A 274 -18.56 17.55 -6.73
CA GLU A 274 -17.55 18.43 -6.11
C GLU A 274 -17.09 19.53 -7.07
N LEU A 275 -16.88 19.20 -8.35
CA LEU A 275 -16.50 20.17 -9.38
C LEU A 275 -17.60 21.22 -9.61
N LEU A 276 -18.87 20.79 -9.62
CA LEU A 276 -20.02 21.69 -9.74
C LEU A 276 -20.13 22.64 -8.55
N ILE A 277 -19.98 22.12 -7.31
CA ILE A 277 -20.05 22.94 -6.09
C ILE A 277 -18.94 24.00 -6.11
N LYS A 278 -17.70 23.63 -6.45
CA LYS A 278 -16.58 24.58 -6.52
C LYS A 278 -16.78 25.62 -7.61
N LYS A 279 -17.37 25.25 -8.74
CA LYS A 279 -17.68 26.20 -9.81
C LYS A 279 -18.77 27.18 -9.43
N CYS A 280 -19.83 26.74 -8.72
CA CYS A 280 -20.87 27.61 -8.18
C CYS A 280 -20.30 28.58 -7.14
N ALA A 281 -19.51 28.09 -6.17
CA ALA A 281 -18.88 28.94 -5.16
C ALA A 281 -17.90 29.99 -5.77
N ALA A 282 -17.21 29.66 -6.85
CA ALA A 282 -16.38 30.61 -7.57
C ALA A 282 -17.22 31.69 -8.28
N LEU A 283 -18.36 31.35 -8.86
CA LEU A 283 -19.27 32.31 -9.50
C LEU A 283 -19.87 33.28 -8.47
N ASP A 284 -20.25 32.80 -7.29
CA ASP A 284 -20.72 33.64 -6.19
C ASP A 284 -19.66 34.63 -5.69
N SER A 285 -18.37 34.22 -5.70
CA SER A 285 -17.25 35.09 -5.31
C SER A 285 -16.92 36.21 -6.32
N TYR A 286 -17.35 36.08 -7.58
CA TYR A 286 -17.17 37.08 -8.62
C TYR A 286 -18.37 38.06 -8.77
N GLY A 287 -19.41 37.92 -7.92
CA GLY A 287 -20.52 38.91 -7.85
C GLY A 287 -21.29 39.09 -9.15
N MET A 288 -21.37 38.04 -9.99
CA MET A 288 -22.16 38.04 -11.20
C MET A 288 -23.56 37.47 -10.89
N TYR A 289 -24.47 38.38 -10.53
CA TYR A 289 -25.91 38.24 -10.68
C TYR A 289 -26.38 39.00 -11.92
#